data_5777cc1022942e52f60851508f6ae24b
#
_entry.id   5777cc1022942e52f60851508f6ae24b
#
_cell.length_a   1.000
_cell.length_b   1.000
_cell.length_c   1.000
_cell.angle_alpha   90.00
_cell.angle_beta   90.00
_cell.angle_gamma   90.00
#
_symmetry.space_group_name_H-M   'P 1'
#
loop_
_entity.id
_entity.type
_entity.pdbx_description
1 polymer ?
#
loop_
_entity_poly.entity_id
_entity_poly.type
_entity_poly.pdbx_seq_one_letter_code
_entity_poly.pdbx_strand_id
1 'polypeptide(L)'
;MHKSMFARILICSMSLAIAAVVMLGQDAGSKSAKTDHQPDFLQIITPHEGVDFTGFSADLVRVVKRNWYAKVPSEAKQNIKGRVVVGFGIQKDGQLSNVPKVEVSSGNKALDEAAVSAVRASAPFEHLPEAFKGPNIDLRLTFLYNQPLSALNP
;
A
#
# COMPACT_ATOMS: atom_id res chain seq x y z
N MET A 1 -46.53 -63.01 -19.89
CA MET A 1 -46.27 -63.38 -21.29
C MET A 1 -45.25 -62.51 -21.85
N HIS A 2 -44.19 -63.17 -22.10
CA HIS A 2 -43.27 -63.03 -23.22
C HIS A 2 -42.37 -61.80 -23.21
N LYS A 3 -41.21 -62.10 -22.88
CA LYS A 3 -40.05 -62.54 -23.72
C LYS A 3 -39.23 -61.30 -24.09
N SER A 4 -38.07 -61.18 -23.44
CA SER A 4 -36.84 -61.77 -23.94
C SER A 4 -36.40 -61.06 -25.21
N MET A 5 -35.28 -60.59 -25.29
CA MET A 5 -33.98 -61.23 -25.49
C MET A 5 -32.95 -60.23 -25.98
N PHE A 6 -31.81 -60.34 -25.34
CA PHE A 6 -30.54 -60.46 -26.01
C PHE A 6 -30.06 -59.24 -26.85
N ALA A 7 -29.06 -58.71 -26.59
CA ALA A 7 -27.74 -59.19 -26.37
C ALA A 7 -26.72 -58.42 -27.25
N ARG A 8 -25.58 -58.40 -26.76
CA ARG A 8 -24.29 -58.26 -27.46
C ARG A 8 -23.82 -56.78 -27.61
N ILE A 9 -22.99 -56.42 -26.65
CA ILE A 9 -21.53 -56.60 -26.74
C ILE A 9 -21.04 -56.31 -28.15
N LEU A 10 -20.50 -55.13 -28.29
CA LEU A 10 -19.28 -54.97 -29.06
C LEU A 10 -18.38 -53.96 -28.38
N ILE A 11 -17.41 -54.54 -27.77
CA ILE A 11 -16.17 -53.93 -27.42
C ILE A 11 -15.55 -53.42 -28.70
N CYS A 12 -15.37 -52.16 -28.85
CA CYS A 12 -14.34 -51.66 -29.72
C CYS A 12 -13.58 -50.60 -28.96
N SER A 13 -12.55 -51.10 -28.37
CA SER A 13 -11.34 -50.40 -28.06
C SER A 13 -11.00 -49.46 -29.23
N MET A 14 -10.53 -48.36 -28.90
CA MET A 14 -9.29 -47.78 -29.37
C MET A 14 -9.34 -46.27 -29.35
N SER A 15 -8.37 -45.89 -28.68
CA SER A 15 -7.58 -44.66 -28.91
C SER A 15 -8.18 -43.42 -28.38
N LEU A 16 -7.76 -43.09 -27.20
CA LEU A 16 -6.44 -42.50 -26.96
C LEU A 16 -6.19 -41.31 -27.90
N ALA A 17 -6.81 -40.24 -27.61
CA ALA A 17 -6.30 -38.92 -27.90
C ALA A 17 -6.65 -38.05 -26.71
N ILE A 18 -5.97 -38.28 -25.62
CA ILE A 18 -5.84 -37.31 -24.57
C ILE A 18 -4.93 -36.24 -25.13
N ALA A 19 -5.51 -35.33 -25.88
CA ALA A 19 -4.95 -34.00 -26.01
C ALA A 19 -5.23 -33.30 -24.70
N ALA A 20 -4.41 -33.57 -23.71
CA ALA A 20 -4.23 -32.71 -22.59
C ALA A 20 -3.63 -31.42 -23.15
N VAL A 21 -4.48 -30.55 -23.64
CA VAL A 21 -4.18 -29.14 -23.69
C VAL A 21 -4.13 -28.69 -22.24
N VAL A 22 -2.98 -28.89 -21.65
CA VAL A 22 -2.55 -28.11 -20.52
C VAL A 22 -2.49 -26.66 -21.05
N MET A 23 -3.61 -26.00 -20.99
CA MET A 23 -3.61 -24.56 -20.92
C MET A 23 -2.85 -24.24 -19.63
N LEU A 24 -1.56 -24.08 -19.77
CA LEU A 24 -0.78 -23.26 -18.90
C LEU A 24 -1.39 -21.88 -18.97
N GLY A 25 -2.48 -21.70 -18.25
CA GLY A 25 -2.87 -20.43 -17.74
C GLY A 25 -1.70 -19.99 -16.88
N GLN A 26 -0.78 -19.27 -17.45
CA GLN A 26 0.11 -18.41 -16.73
C GLN A 26 -0.77 -17.28 -16.19
N ASP A 27 -1.46 -17.58 -15.12
CA ASP A 27 -1.72 -16.58 -14.14
C ASP A 27 -0.34 -16.12 -13.68
N ALA A 28 0.16 -15.12 -14.38
CA ALA A 28 1.07 -14.18 -13.81
C ALA A 28 0.27 -13.44 -12.73
N GLY A 29 -0.16 -14.20 -11.73
CA GLY A 29 -0.54 -13.68 -10.45
C GLY A 29 0.67 -12.90 -9.98
N SER A 30 0.62 -11.61 -10.21
CA SER A 30 1.39 -10.66 -9.45
C SER A 30 1.19 -11.05 -7.99
N LYS A 31 2.05 -11.91 -7.49
CA LYS A 31 2.28 -12.03 -6.05
C LYS A 31 2.87 -10.70 -5.63
N SER A 32 2.00 -9.72 -5.49
CA SER A 32 2.22 -8.67 -4.54
C SER A 32 2.62 -9.39 -3.26
N ALA A 33 3.88 -9.34 -2.95
CA ALA A 33 4.41 -9.88 -1.71
C ALA A 33 3.70 -9.11 -0.59
N LYS A 34 2.65 -9.74 -0.09
CA LYS A 34 1.89 -9.30 1.05
C LYS A 34 2.72 -9.65 2.25
N THR A 35 3.65 -8.78 2.62
CA THR A 35 4.31 -8.88 3.91
C THR A 35 4.91 -7.54 4.26
N ASP A 36 4.04 -6.60 4.52
CA ASP A 36 4.30 -5.55 5.47
C ASP A 36 2.95 -5.08 5.96
N HIS A 37 2.72 -5.17 7.26
CA HIS A 37 1.61 -4.51 7.92
C HIS A 37 1.87 -3.00 7.93
N GLN A 38 2.06 -2.48 6.73
CA GLN A 38 2.18 -1.06 6.52
C GLN A 38 0.78 -0.46 6.63
N PRO A 39 0.56 0.51 7.48
CA PRO A 39 -0.75 1.12 7.59
C PRO A 39 -1.13 1.71 6.23
N ASP A 40 -2.35 1.47 5.77
CA ASP A 40 -2.87 1.88 4.46
C ASP A 40 -2.66 3.37 4.13
N PHE A 41 -2.37 4.19 5.14
CA PHE A 41 -2.09 5.62 4.99
C PHE A 41 -0.63 5.98 4.72
N LEU A 42 0.30 5.01 4.82
CA LEU A 42 1.71 5.18 4.47
C LEU A 42 2.07 4.22 3.34
N GLN A 43 2.66 4.73 2.27
CA GLN A 43 3.15 3.95 1.15
C GLN A 43 4.64 4.23 0.93
N ILE A 44 5.45 3.18 0.86
CA ILE A 44 6.83 3.25 0.39
C ILE A 44 6.80 3.09 -1.13
N ILE A 45 7.29 4.09 -1.84
CA ILE A 45 7.28 4.12 -3.31
C ILE A 45 8.56 3.47 -3.87
N THR A 46 9.68 3.69 -3.19
CA THR A 46 10.95 3.08 -3.60
C THR A 46 10.88 1.56 -3.48
N PRO A 47 11.35 0.80 -4.48
CA PRO A 47 11.49 -0.65 -4.37
C PRO A 47 12.34 -1.04 -3.16
N HIS A 48 11.81 -1.91 -2.31
CA HIS A 48 12.44 -2.29 -1.03
C HIS A 48 12.33 -3.78 -0.73
N GLU A 49 12.27 -4.59 -1.76
CA GLU A 49 12.05 -6.04 -1.67
C GLU A 49 13.02 -6.72 -0.70
N GLY A 50 12.47 -7.50 0.23
CA GLY A 50 13.24 -8.24 1.23
C GLY A 50 13.75 -7.42 2.40
N VAL A 51 13.41 -6.13 2.50
CA VAL A 51 13.75 -5.29 3.66
C VAL A 51 12.49 -5.06 4.51
N ASP A 52 12.59 -5.36 5.79
CA ASP A 52 11.52 -5.09 6.75
C ASP A 52 11.56 -3.62 7.20
N PHE A 53 10.54 -2.87 6.83
CA PHE A 53 10.32 -1.48 7.22
C PHE A 53 9.24 -1.32 8.30
N THR A 54 8.73 -2.41 8.87
CA THR A 54 7.60 -2.36 9.83
C THR A 54 7.90 -1.47 11.03
N GLY A 55 9.05 -1.66 11.67
CA GLY A 55 9.48 -0.84 12.81
C GLY A 55 9.64 0.62 12.44
N PHE A 56 10.40 0.89 11.36
CA PHE A 56 10.62 2.24 10.84
C PHE A 56 9.30 2.95 10.50
N SER A 57 8.39 2.25 9.81
CA SER A 57 7.09 2.79 9.41
C SER A 57 6.22 3.15 10.62
N ALA A 58 6.22 2.30 11.64
CA ALA A 58 5.45 2.54 12.86
C ALA A 58 5.96 3.79 13.61
N ASP A 59 7.26 3.94 13.74
CA ASP A 59 7.88 5.09 14.41
C ASP A 59 7.68 6.38 13.60
N LEU A 60 7.87 6.34 12.29
CA LEU A 60 7.62 7.47 11.39
C LEU A 60 6.18 7.98 11.59
N VAL A 61 5.22 7.08 11.48
CA VAL A 61 3.80 7.43 11.62
C VAL A 61 3.51 7.99 12.99
N ARG A 62 4.06 7.40 14.05
CA ARG A 62 3.89 7.85 15.43
C ARG A 62 4.38 9.30 15.62
N VAL A 63 5.56 9.61 15.10
CA VAL A 63 6.18 10.96 15.21
C VAL A 63 5.40 11.97 14.39
N VAL A 64 5.06 11.66 13.14
CA VAL A 64 4.28 12.56 12.28
C VAL A 64 2.89 12.81 12.86
N LYS A 65 2.22 11.77 13.34
CA LYS A 65 0.89 11.88 13.94
C LYS A 65 0.89 12.79 15.17
N ARG A 66 1.89 12.68 16.04
CA ARG A 66 2.06 13.56 17.19
C ARG A 66 2.20 15.02 16.76
N ASN A 67 3.05 15.33 15.79
CA ASN A 67 3.26 16.68 15.28
C ASN A 67 2.03 17.22 14.55
N TRP A 68 1.32 16.36 13.83
CA TRP A 68 0.09 16.71 13.15
C TRP A 68 -1.01 17.10 14.13
N TYR A 69 -1.25 16.29 15.16
CA TYR A 69 -2.27 16.62 16.18
C TYR A 69 -1.94 17.87 16.97
N ALA A 70 -0.66 18.15 17.20
CA ALA A 70 -0.24 19.40 17.88
C ALA A 70 -0.54 20.65 17.05
N LYS A 71 -0.70 20.52 15.72
CA LYS A 71 -0.90 21.63 14.77
C LYS A 71 -2.20 21.55 13.99
N VAL A 72 -3.21 20.83 14.52
CA VAL A 72 -4.52 20.73 13.86
C VAL A 72 -5.10 22.14 13.66
N PRO A 73 -5.38 22.55 12.41
CA PRO A 73 -5.90 23.87 12.12
C PRO A 73 -7.36 24.02 12.56
N SER A 74 -7.79 25.27 12.72
CA SER A 74 -9.17 25.60 13.13
C SER A 74 -10.22 25.02 12.20
N GLU A 75 -9.92 24.93 10.93
CA GLU A 75 -10.78 24.37 9.89
C GLU A 75 -11.11 22.89 10.16
N ALA A 76 -10.12 22.11 10.58
CA ALA A 76 -10.36 20.73 10.97
C ALA A 76 -11.21 20.63 12.25
N LYS A 77 -11.06 21.57 13.19
CA LYS A 77 -11.91 21.66 14.40
C LYS A 77 -13.35 22.04 14.07
N GLN A 78 -13.60 22.71 12.96
CA GLN A 78 -14.93 23.06 12.44
C GLN A 78 -15.55 21.92 11.60
N ASN A 79 -15.06 20.70 11.71
CA ASN A 79 -15.56 19.52 10.99
C ASN A 79 -15.36 19.58 9.47
N ILE A 80 -14.50 20.43 8.95
CA ILE A 80 -14.16 20.41 7.53
C ILE A 80 -13.45 19.11 7.22
N LYS A 81 -13.98 18.39 6.23
CA LYS A 81 -13.43 17.13 5.77
C LYS A 81 -12.34 17.38 4.74
N GLY A 82 -11.28 16.59 4.78
CA GLY A 82 -10.22 16.68 3.79
C GLY A 82 -9.35 15.42 3.75
N ARG A 83 -8.80 15.15 2.57
CA ARG A 83 -7.77 14.13 2.35
C ARG A 83 -6.58 14.82 1.72
N VAL A 84 -5.43 14.73 2.37
CA VAL A 84 -4.17 15.27 1.85
C VAL A 84 -3.19 14.13 1.68
N VAL A 85 -2.55 14.04 0.53
CA VAL A 85 -1.44 13.11 0.30
C VAL A 85 -0.17 13.94 0.16
N VAL A 86 0.81 13.66 1.02
CA VAL A 86 2.12 14.33 1.02
C VAL A 86 3.19 13.33 0.60
N GLY A 87 3.90 13.65 -0.48
CA GLY A 87 5.07 12.92 -0.94
C GLY A 87 6.35 13.54 -0.37
N PHE A 88 7.27 12.71 0.11
CA PHE A 88 8.58 13.14 0.62
C PHE A 88 9.56 11.99 0.59
N GLY A 89 10.86 12.31 0.62
CA GLY A 89 11.92 11.32 0.68
C GLY A 89 12.70 11.42 1.98
N ILE A 90 13.27 10.30 2.42
CA ILE A 90 14.10 10.19 3.63
C ILE A 90 15.42 9.54 3.26
N GLN A 91 16.53 10.15 3.68
CA GLN A 91 17.88 9.62 3.53
C GLN A 91 18.17 8.57 4.62
N LYS A 92 19.29 7.85 4.46
CA LYS A 92 19.72 6.84 5.43
C LYS A 92 19.85 7.35 6.86
N ASP A 93 20.27 8.59 7.02
CA ASP A 93 20.45 9.27 8.31
C ASP A 93 19.17 9.84 8.92
N GLY A 94 18.02 9.60 8.30
CA GLY A 94 16.72 10.10 8.75
C GLY A 94 16.38 11.52 8.31
N GLN A 95 17.28 12.20 7.59
CA GLN A 95 17.02 13.53 7.06
C GLN A 95 16.08 13.48 5.85
N LEU A 96 15.32 14.54 5.63
CA LEU A 96 14.53 14.69 4.42
C LEU A 96 15.47 14.83 3.20
N SER A 97 15.29 13.99 2.19
CA SER A 97 16.03 14.08 0.93
C SER A 97 15.50 15.18 0.02
N ASN A 98 14.25 15.56 0.20
CA ASN A 98 13.57 16.60 -0.56
C ASN A 98 12.56 17.35 0.30
N VAL A 99 12.07 18.48 -0.23
CA VAL A 99 10.99 19.24 0.43
C VAL A 99 9.69 18.48 0.27
N PRO A 100 8.97 18.17 1.38
CA PRO A 100 7.66 17.54 1.30
C PRO A 100 6.69 18.33 0.43
N LYS A 101 5.97 17.65 -0.45
CA LYS A 101 5.04 18.23 -1.42
C LYS A 101 3.67 17.61 -1.28
N VAL A 102 2.63 18.44 -1.44
CA VAL A 102 1.26 17.95 -1.57
C VAL A 102 1.09 17.35 -2.96
N GLU A 103 0.80 16.06 -3.01
CA GLU A 103 0.48 15.33 -4.26
C GLU A 103 -1.03 15.33 -4.52
N VAL A 104 -1.83 15.25 -3.44
CA VAL A 104 -3.29 15.36 -3.49
C VAL A 104 -3.72 16.38 -2.46
N SER A 105 -4.34 17.46 -2.93
CA SER A 105 -4.86 18.54 -2.08
C SER A 105 -6.24 18.17 -1.52
N SER A 106 -6.50 18.59 -0.31
CA SER A 106 -7.84 18.52 0.30
C SER A 106 -8.84 19.55 -0.27
N GLY A 107 -8.35 20.51 -1.07
CA GLY A 107 -9.12 21.69 -1.47
C GLY A 107 -9.13 22.81 -0.42
N ASN A 108 -8.51 22.57 0.74
CA ASN A 108 -8.36 23.56 1.80
C ASN A 108 -6.88 23.77 2.11
N LYS A 109 -6.40 24.98 1.84
CA LYS A 109 -4.97 25.33 1.99
C LYS A 109 -4.45 25.13 3.40
N ALA A 110 -5.25 25.44 4.43
CA ALA A 110 -4.82 25.31 5.82
C ALA A 110 -4.60 23.84 6.21
N LEU A 111 -5.43 22.91 5.72
CA LEU A 111 -5.26 21.47 5.93
C LEU A 111 -4.02 20.95 5.21
N ASP A 112 -3.78 21.39 3.98
CA ASP A 112 -2.62 21.00 3.19
C ASP A 112 -1.30 21.49 3.82
N GLU A 113 -1.25 22.75 4.24
CA GLU A 113 -0.08 23.33 4.92
C GLU A 113 0.19 22.66 6.27
N ALA A 114 -0.85 22.31 7.03
CA ALA A 114 -0.71 21.59 8.29
C ALA A 114 -0.11 20.20 8.09
N ALA A 115 -0.53 19.47 7.05
CA ALA A 115 0.02 18.17 6.72
C ALA A 115 1.52 18.24 6.35
N VAL A 116 1.90 19.16 5.47
CA VAL A 116 3.30 19.39 5.09
C VAL A 116 4.14 19.83 6.29
N SER A 117 3.61 20.73 7.12
CA SER A 117 4.28 21.21 8.33
C SER A 117 4.51 20.09 9.36
N ALA A 118 3.56 19.15 9.47
CA ALA A 118 3.70 17.99 10.34
C ALA A 118 4.86 17.09 9.90
N VAL A 119 5.00 16.81 8.60
CA VAL A 119 6.11 16.03 8.07
C VAL A 119 7.44 16.75 8.31
N ARG A 120 7.53 18.03 8.00
CA ARG A 120 8.76 18.83 8.22
C ARG A 120 9.18 18.87 9.68
N ALA A 121 8.23 19.05 10.59
CA ALA A 121 8.50 19.11 12.03
C ALA A 121 8.88 17.74 12.63
N SER A 122 8.69 16.67 11.88
CA SER A 122 9.00 15.32 12.32
C SER A 122 10.42 14.89 11.96
N ALA A 123 11.09 15.59 11.06
CA ALA A 123 12.48 15.33 10.74
C ALA A 123 13.41 15.87 11.86
N PRO A 124 14.55 15.21 12.13
CA PRO A 124 15.00 13.96 11.51
C PRO A 124 14.16 12.75 12.01
N PHE A 125 13.96 11.79 11.11
CA PHE A 125 13.35 10.50 11.42
C PHE A 125 14.41 9.52 11.94
N GLU A 126 14.00 8.31 12.28
CA GLU A 126 14.97 7.25 12.55
C GLU A 126 15.76 6.89 11.28
N HIS A 127 16.94 6.28 11.50
CA HIS A 127 17.74 5.78 10.41
C HIS A 127 17.01 4.69 9.64
N LEU A 128 17.21 4.65 8.33
CA LEU A 128 16.68 3.55 7.51
C LEU A 128 17.29 2.22 7.96
N PRO A 129 16.56 1.10 7.83
CA PRO A 129 17.10 -0.22 8.15
C PRO A 129 18.42 -0.48 7.41
N GLU A 130 19.41 -1.04 8.09
CA GLU A 130 20.75 -1.31 7.52
C GLU A 130 20.72 -2.27 6.33
N ALA A 131 19.69 -3.14 6.29
CA ALA A 131 19.45 -4.04 5.18
C ALA A 131 19.13 -3.30 3.88
N PHE A 132 18.59 -2.08 3.96
CA PHE A 132 18.30 -1.26 2.80
C PHE A 132 19.56 -0.66 2.20
N LYS A 133 19.84 -0.95 0.94
CA LYS A 133 21.07 -0.53 0.26
C LYS A 133 20.93 0.75 -0.57
N GLY A 134 19.70 1.23 -0.77
CA GLY A 134 19.45 2.50 -1.48
C GLY A 134 19.94 3.71 -0.69
N PRO A 135 20.12 4.86 -1.36
CA PRO A 135 20.55 6.11 -0.71
C PRO A 135 19.43 6.78 0.08
N ASN A 136 18.21 6.64 -0.36
CA ASN A 136 16.98 7.22 0.23
C ASN A 136 15.77 6.38 -0.14
N ILE A 137 14.69 6.59 0.59
CA ILE A 137 13.35 6.07 0.24
C ILE A 137 12.40 7.22 -0.02
N ASP A 138 11.49 7.03 -0.98
CA ASP A 138 10.39 7.93 -1.27
C ASP A 138 9.10 7.36 -0.71
N LEU A 139 8.32 8.21 -0.08
CA LEU A 139 7.15 7.85 0.71
C LEU A 139 5.98 8.75 0.35
N ARG A 140 4.77 8.20 0.47
CA ARG A 140 3.52 8.93 0.48
C ARG A 140 2.81 8.72 1.79
N LEU A 141 2.38 9.80 2.41
CA LEU A 141 1.61 9.77 3.64
C LEU A 141 0.26 10.46 3.43
N THR A 142 -0.81 9.73 3.75
CA THR A 142 -2.18 10.24 3.64
C THR A 142 -2.67 10.75 4.98
N PHE A 143 -3.13 11.99 5.01
CA PHE A 143 -3.76 12.64 6.15
C PHE A 143 -5.27 12.71 5.92
N LEU A 144 -6.06 12.20 6.85
CA LEU A 144 -7.51 12.26 6.81
C LEU A 144 -8.02 13.20 7.90
N TYR A 145 -8.66 14.28 7.49
CA TYR A 145 -9.33 15.21 8.38
C TYR A 145 -10.83 14.93 8.41
N ASN A 146 -11.35 14.56 9.59
CA ASN A 146 -12.78 14.29 9.79
C ASN A 146 -13.39 13.29 8.80
N GLN A 147 -12.60 12.31 8.36
CA GLN A 147 -13.02 11.25 7.46
C GLN A 147 -12.72 9.88 8.07
N PRO A 148 -13.54 8.86 7.74
CA PRO A 148 -13.25 7.48 8.17
C PRO A 148 -12.06 6.91 7.38
N LEU A 149 -11.43 5.86 7.92
CA LEU A 149 -10.31 5.17 7.26
C LEU A 149 -10.69 4.58 5.91
N SER A 150 -11.96 4.27 5.67
CA SER A 150 -12.45 3.83 4.34
C SER A 150 -12.20 4.84 3.23
N ALA A 151 -11.96 6.11 3.56
CA ALA A 151 -11.60 7.14 2.59
C ALA A 151 -10.13 7.06 2.11
N LEU A 152 -9.35 6.11 2.60
CA LEU A 152 -7.99 5.82 2.10
C LEU A 152 -8.06 5.18 0.70
N ASN A 153 -9.04 4.31 0.49
CA ASN A 153 -9.29 3.61 -0.78
C ASN A 153 -10.69 4.03 -1.29
N PRO A 154 -10.79 5.08 -2.09
CA PRO A 154 -12.04 5.53 -2.68
C PRO A 154 -12.54 4.59 -3.78
#